data_f92781544869ff71184de22d3f2b4318
#
_entry.id   f92781544869ff71184de22d3f2b4318
#
_cell.length_a   1.000
_cell.length_b   1.000
_cell.length_c   1.000
_cell.angle_alpha   90.00
_cell.angle_beta   90.00
_cell.angle_gamma   90.00
#
_symmetry.space_group_name_H-M   'P 1'
#
loop_
_entity.id
_entity.type
_entity.pdbx_description
1 polymer ?
#
loop_
_entity_poly.entity_id
_entity_poly.type
_entity_poly.pdbx_seq_one_letter_code
_entity_poly.pdbx_strand_id
1 'polypeptide(L)'
;GYPLHYDFCIDSQKVLIEYQGLQHYEPIDYFGGEEKLKTQQYHDKLKRDYARDNGYNLIEIPYTCDTYKDIKKCLIKGGLKL
;
A
#
# COMPACT_ATOMS: atom_id res chain seq x y z
N GLY A 1 -12.19 13.07 -8.22
CA GLY A 1 -11.48 11.81 -8.08
C GLY A 1 -10.22 11.94 -7.25
N TYR A 2 -9.69 10.85 -6.86
CA TYR A 2 -8.42 10.84 -6.13
C TYR A 2 -7.28 11.17 -7.09
N PRO A 3 -6.31 12.00 -6.71
CA PRO A 3 -5.11 12.21 -7.50
C PRO A 3 -4.19 10.99 -7.48
N LEU A 4 -4.43 10.06 -6.55
CA LEU A 4 -3.66 8.83 -6.35
C LEU A 4 -4.60 7.62 -6.45
N HIS A 5 -4.05 6.49 -6.88
CA HIS A 5 -4.79 5.24 -6.99
C HIS A 5 -4.42 4.29 -5.87
N TYR A 6 -5.43 3.66 -5.28
CA TYR A 6 -5.27 2.62 -4.27
C TYR A 6 -5.92 1.34 -4.77
N ASP A 7 -5.39 0.19 -4.33
CA ASP A 7 -5.94 -1.09 -4.77
C ASP A 7 -7.36 -1.30 -4.27
N PHE A 8 -7.63 -0.95 -3.02
CA PHE A 8 -8.96 -1.07 -2.43
C PHE A 8 -9.26 0.10 -1.51
N CYS A 9 -10.53 0.48 -1.47
CA CYS A 9 -11.02 1.51 -0.55
C CYS A 9 -12.28 1.02 0.12
N ILE A 10 -12.31 1.07 1.46
CA ILE A 10 -13.47 0.71 2.26
C ILE A 10 -13.93 1.98 2.98
N ASP A 11 -14.80 2.74 2.32
CA ASP A 11 -15.23 4.04 2.82
C ASP A 11 -15.93 3.96 4.18
N SER A 12 -16.71 2.91 4.41
CA SER A 12 -17.43 2.74 5.68
C SER A 12 -16.51 2.67 6.88
N GLN A 13 -15.29 2.20 6.70
CA GLN A 13 -14.29 2.11 7.76
C GLN A 13 -13.17 3.13 7.63
N LYS A 14 -13.21 3.96 6.57
CA LYS A 14 -12.13 4.89 6.25
C LYS A 14 -10.78 4.18 6.12
N VAL A 15 -10.77 3.09 5.35
CA VAL A 15 -9.58 2.25 5.15
C VAL A 15 -9.20 2.23 3.67
N LEU A 16 -7.92 2.42 3.40
CA LEU A 16 -7.32 2.26 2.09
C LEU A 16 -6.33 1.09 2.18
N ILE A 17 -6.31 0.25 1.15
CA ILE A 17 -5.46 -0.95 1.12
C ILE A 17 -4.58 -0.92 -0.12
N GLU A 18 -3.28 -1.15 0.07
CA GLU A 18 -2.28 -1.20 -0.99
C GLU A 18 -1.47 -2.47 -0.85
N TYR A 19 -1.40 -3.26 -1.91
CA TYR A 19 -0.48 -4.40 -1.98
C TYR A 19 0.85 -3.92 -2.53
N GLN A 20 1.94 -4.21 -1.82
CA GLN A 20 3.28 -3.76 -2.21
C GLN A 20 4.12 -4.95 -2.68
N GLY A 21 4.40 -4.99 -3.99
CA GLY A 21 5.27 -5.97 -4.57
C GLY A 21 6.74 -5.72 -4.24
N LEU A 22 7.61 -6.62 -4.68
CA LEU A 22 9.05 -6.53 -4.40
C LEU A 22 9.65 -5.21 -4.90
N GLN A 23 9.16 -4.67 -5.99
CA GLN A 23 9.66 -3.41 -6.56
C GLN A 23 9.51 -2.20 -5.64
N HIS A 24 8.69 -2.29 -4.59
CA HIS A 24 8.56 -1.22 -3.59
C HIS A 24 9.73 -1.22 -2.59
N TYR A 25 10.50 -2.31 -2.54
CA TYR A 25 11.55 -2.51 -1.53
C TYR A 25 12.94 -2.60 -2.12
N GLU A 26 13.07 -3.12 -3.34
CA GLU A 26 14.34 -3.38 -3.98
C GLU A 26 14.35 -2.87 -5.42
N PRO A 27 15.53 -2.38 -5.91
CA PRO A 27 15.65 -2.04 -7.32
C PRO A 27 15.59 -3.32 -8.16
N ILE A 28 14.69 -3.36 -9.13
CA ILE A 28 14.54 -4.48 -10.04
C ILE A 28 14.86 -3.98 -11.46
N ASP A 29 15.89 -4.52 -12.07
CA ASP A 29 16.33 -4.07 -13.39
C ASP A 29 15.22 -4.15 -14.43
N TYR A 30 14.41 -5.19 -14.37
CA TYR A 30 13.26 -5.35 -15.25
C TYR A 30 12.26 -4.21 -15.10
N PHE A 31 12.16 -3.60 -13.92
CA PHE A 31 11.23 -2.50 -13.63
C PHE A 31 11.90 -1.14 -13.61
N GLY A 32 13.13 -1.01 -14.13
CA GLY A 32 13.81 0.27 -14.24
C GLY A 32 14.84 0.57 -13.16
N GLY A 33 15.22 -0.42 -12.33
CA GLY A 33 16.31 -0.30 -11.38
C GLY A 33 16.08 0.70 -10.26
N GLU A 34 17.16 1.38 -9.84
CA GLU A 34 17.12 2.29 -8.69
C GLU A 34 16.26 3.53 -8.90
N GLU A 35 16.27 4.09 -10.11
CA GLU A 35 15.44 5.26 -10.40
C GLU A 35 13.96 4.95 -10.24
N LYS A 36 13.55 3.77 -10.70
CA LYS A 36 12.15 3.35 -10.57
C LYS A 36 11.79 3.09 -9.12
N LEU A 37 12.72 2.54 -8.35
CA LEU A 37 12.51 2.33 -6.92
C LEU A 37 12.29 3.66 -6.19
N LYS A 38 13.11 4.66 -6.48
CA LYS A 38 12.97 5.99 -5.87
C LYS A 38 11.62 6.63 -6.22
N THR A 39 11.20 6.52 -7.48
CA THR A 39 9.91 7.02 -7.92
C THR A 39 8.78 6.30 -7.21
N GLN A 40 8.88 4.97 -7.07
CA GLN A 40 7.87 4.17 -6.38
C GLN A 40 7.77 4.57 -4.91
N GLN A 41 8.91 4.74 -4.25
CA GLN A 41 8.93 5.14 -2.84
C GLN A 41 8.39 6.54 -2.63
N TYR A 42 8.62 7.45 -3.57
CA TYR A 42 8.04 8.79 -3.54
C TYR A 42 6.52 8.73 -3.67
N HIS A 43 6.00 7.91 -4.60
CA HIS A 43 4.55 7.71 -4.74
C HIS A 43 3.94 7.09 -3.49
N ASP A 44 4.63 6.13 -2.88
CA ASP A 44 4.18 5.51 -1.64
C ASP A 44 4.05 6.54 -0.52
N LYS A 45 5.02 7.45 -0.44
CA LYS A 45 4.98 8.53 0.54
C LYS A 45 3.80 9.47 0.30
N LEU A 46 3.54 9.83 -0.95
CA LEU A 46 2.39 10.67 -1.30
C LEU A 46 1.08 9.99 -0.89
N LYS A 47 0.97 8.68 -1.10
CA LYS A 47 -0.22 7.92 -0.72
C LYS A 47 -0.42 7.89 0.79
N ARG A 48 0.67 7.72 1.55
CA ARG A 48 0.60 7.76 3.02
C ARG A 48 0.17 9.12 3.52
N ASP A 49 0.77 10.17 2.98
CA ASP A 49 0.46 11.55 3.37
C ASP A 49 -0.99 11.90 3.05
N TYR A 50 -1.47 11.53 1.86
CA TYR A 50 -2.86 11.77 1.46
C TYR A 50 -3.83 11.04 2.39
N ALA A 51 -3.57 9.77 2.67
CA ALA A 51 -4.43 8.99 3.56
C ALA A 51 -4.51 9.64 4.95
N ARG A 52 -3.37 9.98 5.52
CA ARG A 52 -3.32 10.62 6.83
C ARG A 52 -4.07 11.95 6.84
N ASP A 53 -3.83 12.79 5.83
CA ASP A 53 -4.40 14.14 5.78
C ASP A 53 -5.91 14.12 5.55
N ASN A 54 -6.43 13.04 4.99
CA ASN A 54 -7.87 12.90 4.71
C ASN A 54 -8.58 11.94 5.68
N GLY A 55 -7.92 11.55 6.75
CA GLY A 55 -8.55 10.74 7.80
C GLY A 55 -8.73 9.27 7.46
N TYR A 56 -7.96 8.76 6.49
CA TYR A 56 -7.98 7.34 6.14
C TYR A 56 -6.87 6.59 6.84
N ASN A 57 -7.15 5.33 7.16
CA ASN A 57 -6.15 4.38 7.63
C ASN A 57 -5.63 3.60 6.42
N LEU A 58 -4.36 3.75 6.10
CA LEU A 58 -3.73 3.04 4.98
C LEU A 58 -3.10 1.75 5.49
N ILE A 59 -3.55 0.63 4.94
CA ILE A 59 -2.99 -0.68 5.24
C ILE A 59 -2.14 -1.11 4.05
N GLU A 60 -0.83 -1.23 4.28
CA GLU A 60 0.10 -1.67 3.26
C GLU A 60 0.43 -3.14 3.48
N ILE A 61 0.14 -3.98 2.48
CA ILE A 61 0.37 -5.42 2.56
C ILE A 61 1.66 -5.73 1.80
N PRO A 62 2.73 -6.14 2.52
CA PRO A 62 4.00 -6.44 1.85
C PRO A 62 3.92 -7.73 1.04
N TYR A 63 4.78 -7.85 0.03
CA TYR A 63 4.82 -9.00 -0.85
C TYR A 63 5.09 -10.32 -0.13
N THR A 64 5.65 -10.25 1.08
CA THR A 64 5.91 -11.44 1.91
C THR A 64 4.64 -12.06 2.45
N CYS A 65 3.52 -11.31 2.45
CA CYS A 65 2.21 -11.83 2.87
C CYS A 65 1.51 -12.39 1.62
N ASP A 66 1.77 -13.64 1.28
CA ASP A 66 1.31 -14.25 0.04
C ASP A 66 0.23 -15.32 0.21
N THR A 67 -0.12 -15.68 1.44
CA THR A 67 -1.22 -16.60 1.70
C THR A 67 -2.45 -15.84 2.20
N TYR A 68 -3.62 -16.43 2.01
CA TYR A 68 -4.86 -15.84 2.51
C TYR A 68 -4.79 -15.55 4.02
N LYS A 69 -4.21 -16.48 4.78
CA LYS A 69 -4.07 -16.33 6.22
C LYS A 69 -3.18 -15.16 6.60
N ASP A 70 -2.07 -15.00 5.88
CA ASP A 70 -1.13 -13.90 6.14
C ASP A 70 -1.74 -12.56 5.77
N ILE A 71 -2.44 -12.49 4.64
CA ILE A 71 -3.11 -11.27 4.20
C ILE A 71 -4.18 -10.87 5.21
N LYS A 72 -4.97 -11.82 5.68
CA LYS A 72 -6.00 -11.57 6.69
C LYS A 72 -5.39 -11.02 7.97
N LYS A 73 -4.28 -11.59 8.43
CA LYS A 73 -3.57 -11.09 9.61
C LYS A 73 -3.09 -9.65 9.42
N CYS A 74 -2.53 -9.34 8.25
CA CYS A 74 -2.08 -7.99 7.94
C CYS A 74 -3.25 -6.99 7.98
N LEU A 75 -4.39 -7.35 7.43
CA LEU A 75 -5.57 -6.49 7.40
C LEU A 75 -6.08 -6.22 8.82
N ILE A 76 -6.21 -7.26 9.63
CA ILE A 76 -6.69 -7.13 11.01
C ILE A 76 -5.71 -6.32 11.85
N LYS A 77 -4.41 -6.62 11.74
CA LYS A 77 -3.37 -5.89 12.45
C LYS A 77 -3.33 -4.42 12.05
N GLY A 78 -3.64 -4.13 10.78
CA GLY A 78 -3.72 -2.77 10.27
C GLY A 78 -4.97 -2.00 10.70
N GLY A 79 -5.93 -2.67 11.32
CA GLY A 79 -7.12 -2.02 11.85
C GLY A 79 -8.41 -2.29 11.10
N LEU A 80 -8.39 -3.16 10.09
CA LEU A 80 -9.61 -3.51 9.38
C LEU A 80 -10.50 -4.39 10.25
N LYS A 81 -11.76 -4.04 10.32
CA LYS A 81 -12.77 -4.83 11.03
C LYS A 81 -13.47 -5.77 10.05
N LEU A 82 -13.33 -7.04 10.29
CA LEU A 82 -13.96 -8.07 9.46
C LEU A 82 -15.23 -8.60 10.07
#